data_c3c0bfa586f3382d4bfa7a519ef1c3ed
#
_entry.id   c3c0bfa586f3382d4bfa7a519ef1c3ed
#
_cell.length_a   1.000
_cell.length_b   1.000
_cell.length_c   1.000
_cell.angle_alpha   90.00
_cell.angle_beta   90.00
_cell.angle_gamma   90.00
#
_symmetry.space_group_name_H-M   'P 1'
#
loop_
_entity.id
_entity.type
_entity.pdbx_description
1 polymer ?
#
loop_
_entity_poly.entity_id
_entity_poly.type
_entity_poly.pdbx_seq_one_letter_code
_entity_poly.pdbx_strand_id
1 'polypeptide(L)'
;MHKVVIVTGGTSGIGLWTARSLREVQNKVYVLSRRPFEEKGLHHICADVADEAQAQAAVKEVLAKEGRVDILVNCAGFGISGAIEFTELAAAKKQLDVNFFGTVNMTKAVLGPMRAQKSGRIVNISSVAAPAAIPFQAYYSAAKSAINTYTLALRNEVRPYGITVTAIQPGDIATGFTAAREKSQLGDEAYGGRISRSVAGMEKDEQNGMKPETAGRYIAKIAERKSVAPVYTIGLGYKCLSVLLKLLPLRFSNWLVGLLYAR
;
A
#
# COMPACT_ATOMS: atom_id res chain seq x y z
N MET A 1 -4.47 -26.46 -7.33
CA MET A 1 -4.89 -25.55 -8.40
C MET A 1 -4.09 -24.26 -8.24
N HIS A 2 -3.42 -23.78 -9.29
CA HIS A 2 -2.69 -22.51 -9.24
C HIS A 2 -3.68 -21.35 -9.13
N LYS A 3 -3.38 -20.35 -8.30
CA LYS A 3 -4.19 -19.15 -8.20
C LYS A 3 -3.75 -18.12 -9.23
N VAL A 4 -4.68 -17.32 -9.70
CA VAL A 4 -4.44 -16.15 -10.53
C VAL A 4 -4.35 -14.92 -9.63
N VAL A 5 -3.20 -14.25 -9.67
CA VAL A 5 -2.86 -13.15 -8.78
C VAL A 5 -2.56 -11.90 -9.57
N ILE A 6 -3.10 -10.76 -9.14
CA ILE A 6 -2.75 -9.44 -9.64
C ILE A 6 -2.04 -8.66 -8.53
N VAL A 7 -0.86 -8.09 -8.85
CA VAL A 7 -0.10 -7.22 -7.95
C VAL A 7 0.12 -5.87 -8.61
N THR A 8 -0.51 -4.82 -8.10
CA THR A 8 -0.25 -3.45 -8.57
C THR A 8 1.05 -2.91 -7.99
N GLY A 9 1.80 -2.11 -8.75
CA GLY A 9 3.14 -1.70 -8.34
C GLY A 9 4.11 -2.89 -8.21
N GLY A 10 3.83 -4.00 -8.90
CA GLY A 10 4.55 -5.27 -8.79
C GLY A 10 5.92 -5.30 -9.50
N THR A 11 6.41 -4.17 -9.98
CA THR A 11 7.68 -4.07 -10.75
C THR A 11 8.84 -3.51 -9.94
N SER A 12 8.62 -3.13 -8.68
CA SER A 12 9.67 -2.61 -7.79
C SER A 12 9.33 -2.83 -6.32
N GLY A 13 10.32 -2.64 -5.45
CA GLY A 13 10.16 -2.60 -4.00
C GLY A 13 9.40 -3.80 -3.42
N ILE A 14 8.48 -3.52 -2.50
CA ILE A 14 7.69 -4.53 -1.79
C ILE A 14 6.78 -5.29 -2.77
N GLY A 15 6.20 -4.60 -3.76
CA GLY A 15 5.31 -5.22 -4.74
C GLY A 15 6.01 -6.28 -5.57
N LEU A 16 7.23 -6.01 -6.04
CA LEU A 16 8.02 -6.97 -6.80
C LEU A 16 8.38 -8.21 -5.96
N TRP A 17 8.83 -8.01 -4.73
CA TRP A 17 9.14 -9.14 -3.85
C TRP A 17 7.90 -9.94 -3.45
N THR A 18 6.73 -9.29 -3.34
CA THR A 18 5.45 -9.98 -3.16
C THR A 18 5.10 -10.81 -4.39
N ALA A 19 5.25 -10.25 -5.59
CA ALA A 19 4.97 -10.95 -6.85
C ALA A 19 5.91 -12.17 -7.03
N ARG A 20 7.22 -12.00 -6.76
CA ARG A 20 8.20 -13.10 -6.79
C ARG A 20 7.81 -14.22 -5.83
N SER A 21 7.49 -13.88 -4.58
CA SER A 21 7.14 -14.87 -3.56
C SER A 21 5.83 -15.60 -3.88
N LEU A 22 4.85 -14.92 -4.50
CA LEU A 22 3.62 -15.56 -4.96
C LEU A 22 3.86 -16.47 -6.17
N ARG A 23 4.81 -16.13 -7.07
CA ARG A 23 5.24 -16.99 -8.16
C ARG A 23 5.96 -18.26 -7.65
N GLU A 24 6.80 -18.15 -6.61
CA GLU A 24 7.53 -19.27 -6.02
C GLU A 24 6.60 -20.40 -5.54
N VAL A 25 5.39 -20.08 -5.12
CA VAL A 25 4.36 -21.06 -4.75
C VAL A 25 3.47 -21.44 -5.93
N GLN A 26 3.99 -21.27 -7.15
CA GLN A 26 3.40 -21.69 -8.42
C GLN A 26 2.09 -21.00 -8.80
N ASN A 27 1.82 -19.80 -8.30
CA ASN A 27 0.71 -18.99 -8.78
C ASN A 27 1.03 -18.36 -10.14
N LYS A 28 0.00 -18.07 -10.91
CA LYS A 28 0.10 -17.25 -12.12
C LYS A 28 -0.03 -15.77 -11.73
N VAL A 29 1.08 -15.04 -11.83
CA VAL A 29 1.19 -13.69 -11.27
C VAL A 29 1.26 -12.65 -12.37
N TYR A 30 0.30 -11.73 -12.36
CA TYR A 30 0.24 -10.54 -13.19
C TYR A 30 0.71 -9.34 -12.38
N VAL A 31 1.65 -8.56 -12.92
CA VAL A 31 2.16 -7.34 -12.30
C VAL A 31 1.74 -6.13 -13.13
N LEU A 32 1.18 -5.12 -12.47
CA LEU A 32 0.72 -3.89 -13.12
C LEU A 32 1.64 -2.73 -12.76
N SER A 33 2.06 -1.98 -13.78
CA SER A 33 2.80 -0.73 -13.63
C SER A 33 2.68 0.12 -14.89
N ARG A 34 3.01 1.41 -14.79
CA ARG A 34 2.98 2.36 -15.90
C ARG A 34 4.13 2.22 -16.88
N ARG A 35 5.26 1.66 -16.44
CA ARG A 35 6.47 1.47 -17.26
C ARG A 35 6.61 0.01 -17.64
N PRO A 36 7.11 -0.27 -18.85
CA PRO A 36 7.39 -1.64 -19.26
C PRO A 36 8.29 -2.37 -18.25
N PHE A 37 8.03 -3.65 -18.09
CA PHE A 37 8.77 -4.52 -17.18
C PHE A 37 8.77 -5.94 -17.72
N GLU A 38 9.90 -6.60 -17.62
CA GLU A 38 10.06 -7.99 -18.04
C GLU A 38 10.83 -8.77 -16.98
N GLU A 39 10.23 -9.84 -16.50
CA GLU A 39 10.87 -10.82 -15.63
C GLU A 39 10.23 -12.20 -15.87
N LYS A 40 11.06 -13.23 -16.06
CA LYS A 40 10.61 -14.60 -16.32
C LYS A 40 9.63 -15.08 -15.24
N GLY A 41 8.45 -15.52 -15.68
CA GLY A 41 7.39 -16.04 -14.79
C GLY A 41 6.53 -14.98 -14.11
N LEU A 42 6.70 -13.70 -14.44
CA LEU A 42 5.77 -12.63 -14.13
C LEU A 42 5.15 -12.08 -15.42
N HIS A 43 3.84 -11.90 -15.46
CA HIS A 43 3.13 -11.37 -16.60
C HIS A 43 2.87 -9.88 -16.38
N HIS A 44 3.51 -9.02 -17.18
CA HIS A 44 3.34 -7.57 -17.04
C HIS A 44 2.14 -7.07 -17.87
N ILE A 45 1.37 -6.16 -17.27
CA ILE A 45 0.34 -5.35 -17.92
C ILE A 45 0.65 -3.88 -17.65
N CYS A 46 0.77 -3.08 -18.73
CA CYS A 46 0.98 -1.65 -18.63
C CYS A 46 -0.35 -0.97 -18.31
N ALA A 47 -0.46 -0.40 -17.11
CA ALA A 47 -1.67 0.32 -16.68
C ALA A 47 -1.36 1.34 -15.58
N ASP A 48 -2.05 2.48 -15.60
CA ASP A 48 -2.12 3.40 -14.47
C ASP A 48 -3.35 3.06 -13.63
N VAL A 49 -3.11 2.68 -12.38
CA VAL A 49 -4.20 2.35 -11.44
C VAL A 49 -5.08 3.55 -11.08
N ALA A 50 -4.57 4.77 -11.23
CA ALA A 50 -5.35 5.99 -11.00
C ALA A 50 -6.40 6.23 -12.10
N ASP A 51 -6.23 5.60 -13.27
CA ASP A 51 -7.19 5.61 -14.37
C ASP A 51 -8.13 4.41 -14.25
N GLU A 52 -9.42 4.66 -13.98
CA GLU A 52 -10.41 3.61 -13.80
C GLU A 52 -10.58 2.73 -15.06
N ALA A 53 -10.52 3.33 -16.27
CA ALA A 53 -10.67 2.57 -17.51
C ALA A 53 -9.48 1.62 -17.73
N GLN A 54 -8.25 2.07 -17.45
CA GLN A 54 -7.05 1.22 -17.56
C GLN A 54 -7.08 0.10 -16.51
N ALA A 55 -7.50 0.39 -15.27
CA ALA A 55 -7.65 -0.61 -14.22
C ALA A 55 -8.67 -1.71 -14.63
N GLN A 56 -9.81 -1.31 -15.18
CA GLN A 56 -10.83 -2.23 -15.68
C GLN A 56 -10.32 -3.04 -16.87
N ALA A 57 -9.63 -2.40 -17.82
CA ALA A 57 -9.08 -3.08 -19.00
C ALA A 57 -8.02 -4.13 -18.60
N ALA A 58 -7.14 -3.80 -17.65
CA ALA A 58 -6.14 -4.73 -17.15
C ALA A 58 -6.76 -5.98 -16.50
N VAL A 59 -7.79 -5.80 -15.66
CA VAL A 59 -8.49 -6.95 -15.05
C VAL A 59 -9.24 -7.75 -16.11
N LYS A 60 -9.88 -7.09 -17.08
CA LYS A 60 -10.55 -7.77 -18.21
C LYS A 60 -9.57 -8.61 -19.03
N GLU A 61 -8.36 -8.13 -19.27
CA GLU A 61 -7.30 -8.88 -19.95
C GLU A 61 -6.93 -10.16 -19.19
N VAL A 62 -6.75 -10.06 -17.86
CA VAL A 62 -6.47 -11.24 -17.01
C VAL A 62 -7.62 -12.23 -17.06
N LEU A 63 -8.86 -11.76 -16.96
CA LEU A 63 -10.05 -12.62 -17.02
C LEU A 63 -10.21 -13.30 -18.38
N ALA A 64 -9.88 -12.62 -19.49
CA ALA A 64 -9.94 -13.22 -20.83
C ALA A 64 -8.92 -14.37 -21.00
N LYS A 65 -7.77 -14.28 -20.32
CA LYS A 65 -6.70 -15.29 -20.39
C LYS A 65 -6.92 -16.45 -19.42
N GLU A 66 -7.40 -16.15 -18.20
CA GLU A 66 -7.39 -17.09 -17.08
C GLU A 66 -8.80 -17.50 -16.61
N GLY A 67 -9.84 -16.77 -17.01
CA GLY A 67 -11.21 -16.99 -16.58
C GLY A 67 -11.51 -16.61 -15.11
N ARG A 68 -10.50 -16.20 -14.35
CA ARG A 68 -10.60 -15.92 -12.90
C ARG A 68 -9.56 -14.94 -12.39
N VAL A 69 -9.84 -14.37 -11.21
CA VAL A 69 -8.87 -13.66 -10.37
C VAL A 69 -9.08 -14.11 -8.93
N ASP A 70 -8.06 -14.70 -8.31
CA ASP A 70 -8.15 -15.24 -6.95
C ASP A 70 -7.62 -14.27 -5.89
N ILE A 71 -6.55 -13.54 -6.22
CA ILE A 71 -5.89 -12.63 -5.30
C ILE A 71 -5.61 -11.31 -6.00
N LEU A 72 -5.98 -10.20 -5.35
CA LEU A 72 -5.53 -8.85 -5.69
C LEU A 72 -4.65 -8.32 -4.57
N VAL A 73 -3.44 -7.87 -4.88
CA VAL A 73 -2.56 -7.13 -3.96
C VAL A 73 -2.43 -5.70 -4.47
N ASN A 74 -3.06 -4.75 -3.80
CA ASN A 74 -2.96 -3.32 -4.08
C ASN A 74 -1.70 -2.77 -3.39
N CYS A 75 -0.59 -2.68 -4.14
CA CYS A 75 0.70 -2.23 -3.65
C CYS A 75 1.21 -0.97 -4.37
N ALA A 76 0.55 -0.51 -5.44
CA ALA A 76 0.90 0.72 -6.13
C ALA A 76 0.75 1.93 -5.19
N GLY A 77 1.74 2.80 -5.21
CA GLY A 77 1.73 4.02 -4.41
C GLY A 77 3.07 4.72 -4.40
N PHE A 78 3.06 5.99 -4.02
CA PHE A 78 4.24 6.80 -3.81
C PHE A 78 4.03 7.74 -2.63
N GLY A 79 5.10 8.40 -2.18
CA GLY A 79 5.05 9.36 -1.08
C GLY A 79 5.34 10.78 -1.55
N ILE A 80 4.70 11.75 -0.91
CA ILE A 80 5.13 13.15 -0.91
C ILE A 80 5.46 13.55 0.52
N SER A 81 6.40 14.47 0.69
CA SER A 81 6.74 15.05 2.00
C SER A 81 6.94 16.55 1.88
N GLY A 82 6.56 17.28 2.93
CA GLY A 82 6.61 18.72 3.02
C GLY A 82 5.55 19.24 4.00
N ALA A 83 5.62 20.53 4.34
CA ALA A 83 4.59 21.16 5.15
C ALA A 83 3.26 21.26 4.39
N ILE A 84 2.16 21.08 5.09
CA ILE A 84 0.80 21.10 4.50
C ILE A 84 0.55 22.39 3.72
N GLU A 85 0.89 23.54 4.31
CA GLU A 85 0.63 24.86 3.71
C GLU A 85 1.48 25.15 2.47
N PHE A 86 2.63 24.48 2.32
CA PHE A 86 3.55 24.64 1.17
C PHE A 86 3.45 23.49 0.17
N THR A 87 2.55 22.56 0.38
CA THR A 87 2.33 21.45 -0.56
C THR A 87 1.27 21.82 -1.58
N GLU A 88 1.63 21.81 -2.86
CA GLU A 88 0.70 22.07 -3.95
C GLU A 88 -0.48 21.09 -3.92
N LEU A 89 -1.71 21.65 -4.02
CA LEU A 89 -2.93 20.85 -3.98
C LEU A 89 -2.99 19.80 -5.09
N ALA A 90 -2.42 20.09 -6.25
CA ALA A 90 -2.32 19.14 -7.37
C ALA A 90 -1.48 17.91 -6.99
N ALA A 91 -0.34 18.09 -6.31
CA ALA A 91 0.50 16.99 -5.81
C ALA A 91 -0.24 16.15 -4.75
N ALA A 92 -0.94 16.82 -3.83
CA ALA A 92 -1.75 16.15 -2.82
C ALA A 92 -2.87 15.30 -3.45
N LYS A 93 -3.61 15.82 -4.43
CA LYS A 93 -4.64 15.10 -5.18
C LYS A 93 -4.04 13.90 -5.91
N LYS A 94 -2.95 14.09 -6.67
CA LYS A 94 -2.24 13.02 -7.39
C LYS A 94 -1.84 11.88 -6.45
N GLN A 95 -1.39 12.19 -5.23
CA GLN A 95 -1.07 11.16 -4.24
C GLN A 95 -2.30 10.37 -3.79
N LEU A 96 -3.43 11.03 -3.55
CA LEU A 96 -4.68 10.33 -3.24
C LEU A 96 -5.19 9.53 -4.43
N ASP A 97 -5.11 10.06 -5.64
CA ASP A 97 -5.54 9.38 -6.86
C ASP A 97 -4.79 8.04 -7.04
N VAL A 98 -3.48 8.04 -6.89
CA VAL A 98 -2.70 6.80 -7.02
C VAL A 98 -2.87 5.89 -5.80
N ASN A 99 -2.65 6.42 -4.58
CA ASN A 99 -2.56 5.57 -3.39
C ASN A 99 -3.93 5.05 -2.93
N PHE A 100 -4.97 5.89 -2.98
CA PHE A 100 -6.30 5.53 -2.51
C PHE A 100 -7.24 5.17 -3.68
N PHE A 101 -7.47 6.06 -4.63
CA PHE A 101 -8.40 5.78 -5.72
C PHE A 101 -7.88 4.68 -6.66
N GLY A 102 -6.56 4.54 -6.85
CA GLY A 102 -6.00 3.38 -7.54
C GLY A 102 -6.33 2.05 -6.86
N THR A 103 -6.29 2.01 -5.51
CA THR A 103 -6.77 0.85 -4.73
C THR A 103 -8.26 0.61 -4.94
N VAL A 104 -9.09 1.66 -4.97
CA VAL A 104 -10.54 1.57 -5.21
C VAL A 104 -10.82 1.05 -6.61
N ASN A 105 -10.18 1.60 -7.65
CA ASN A 105 -10.37 1.22 -9.05
C ASN A 105 -10.08 -0.26 -9.28
N MET A 106 -8.92 -0.72 -8.84
CA MET A 106 -8.54 -2.13 -8.96
C MET A 106 -9.48 -3.06 -8.16
N THR A 107 -9.89 -2.64 -6.98
CA THR A 107 -10.85 -3.39 -6.16
C THR A 107 -12.19 -3.50 -6.86
N LYS A 108 -12.76 -2.40 -7.36
CA LYS A 108 -14.02 -2.40 -8.13
C LYS A 108 -13.94 -3.35 -9.33
N ALA A 109 -12.83 -3.34 -10.06
CA ALA A 109 -12.64 -4.17 -11.24
C ALA A 109 -12.68 -5.69 -10.93
N VAL A 110 -12.17 -6.13 -9.78
CA VAL A 110 -12.15 -7.57 -9.42
C VAL A 110 -13.39 -8.03 -8.64
N LEU A 111 -14.15 -7.13 -8.01
CA LEU A 111 -15.26 -7.52 -7.13
C LEU A 111 -16.37 -8.30 -7.84
N GLY A 112 -16.77 -7.89 -9.05
CA GLY A 112 -17.79 -8.61 -9.84
C GLY A 112 -17.38 -10.06 -10.11
N PRO A 113 -16.22 -10.30 -10.73
CA PRO A 113 -15.66 -11.63 -10.94
C PRO A 113 -15.53 -12.45 -9.64
N MET A 114 -14.92 -11.89 -8.58
CA MET A 114 -14.75 -12.60 -7.31
C MET A 114 -16.08 -12.97 -6.66
N ARG A 115 -17.11 -12.10 -6.78
CA ARG A 115 -18.46 -12.39 -6.28
C ARG A 115 -19.11 -13.54 -7.06
N ALA A 116 -18.96 -13.58 -8.39
CA ALA A 116 -19.43 -14.68 -9.21
C ALA A 116 -18.72 -15.99 -8.86
N GLN A 117 -17.43 -15.96 -8.58
CA GLN A 117 -16.60 -17.09 -8.11
C GLN A 117 -16.97 -17.56 -6.70
N LYS A 118 -17.71 -16.75 -5.91
CA LYS A 118 -17.95 -16.93 -4.47
C LYS A 118 -16.64 -17.10 -3.67
N SER A 119 -15.58 -16.53 -4.15
CA SER A 119 -14.24 -16.57 -3.54
C SER A 119 -13.36 -15.44 -4.05
N GLY A 120 -12.49 -14.93 -3.20
CA GLY A 120 -11.50 -13.93 -3.57
C GLY A 120 -10.71 -13.44 -2.34
N ARG A 121 -9.52 -12.93 -2.60
CA ARG A 121 -8.67 -12.30 -1.61
C ARG A 121 -8.21 -10.93 -2.10
N ILE A 122 -8.46 -9.90 -1.28
CA ILE A 122 -7.94 -8.54 -1.53
C ILE A 122 -7.01 -8.16 -0.39
N VAL A 123 -5.79 -7.80 -0.73
CA VAL A 123 -4.75 -7.34 0.20
C VAL A 123 -4.39 -5.91 -0.15
N ASN A 124 -4.69 -4.97 0.72
CA ASN A 124 -4.41 -3.55 0.54
C ASN A 124 -3.15 -3.16 1.32
N ILE A 125 -2.14 -2.62 0.65
CA ILE A 125 -0.93 -2.16 1.32
C ILE A 125 -1.15 -0.74 1.85
N SER A 126 -1.37 -0.66 3.15
CA SER A 126 -1.46 0.55 3.94
C SER A 126 -0.06 0.97 4.45
N SER A 127 0.05 1.49 5.66
CA SER A 127 1.29 1.88 6.32
C SER A 127 1.06 2.04 7.82
N VAL A 128 2.12 1.99 8.63
CA VAL A 128 2.09 2.47 10.02
C VAL A 128 1.81 3.96 10.12
N ALA A 129 1.99 4.71 9.04
CA ALA A 129 1.56 6.11 8.92
C ALA A 129 0.04 6.30 8.94
N ALA A 130 -0.75 5.24 8.75
CA ALA A 130 -2.21 5.33 8.80
C ALA A 130 -2.75 5.61 10.21
N PRO A 131 -2.34 4.88 11.27
CA PRO A 131 -2.73 5.22 12.63
C PRO A 131 -1.89 6.35 13.25
N ALA A 132 -0.69 6.63 12.73
CA ALA A 132 0.28 7.52 13.36
C ALA A 132 0.21 8.99 12.91
N ALA A 133 -0.51 9.33 11.83
CA ALA A 133 -0.65 10.71 11.29
C ALA A 133 0.68 11.50 11.30
N ILE A 134 1.67 11.06 10.50
CA ILE A 134 3.06 11.55 10.56
C ILE A 134 3.14 13.01 10.05
N PRO A 135 3.70 13.95 10.85
CA PRO A 135 3.98 15.32 10.41
C PRO A 135 4.85 15.35 9.15
N PHE A 136 4.65 16.34 8.31
CA PHE A 136 5.31 16.51 7.00
C PHE A 136 5.10 15.36 6.01
N GLN A 137 4.19 14.43 6.33
CA GLN A 137 3.63 13.40 5.45
C GLN A 137 2.10 13.30 5.57
N ALA A 138 1.43 14.39 5.84
CA ALA A 138 0.00 14.42 6.14
C ALA A 138 -0.87 13.78 5.04
N TYR A 139 -0.62 14.10 3.78
CA TYR A 139 -1.39 13.56 2.66
C TYR A 139 -1.14 12.06 2.45
N TYR A 140 0.09 11.60 2.69
CA TYR A 140 0.39 10.16 2.68
C TYR A 140 -0.34 9.43 3.82
N SER A 141 -0.25 9.98 5.04
CA SER A 141 -0.95 9.43 6.21
C SER A 141 -2.47 9.40 5.98
N ALA A 142 -3.05 10.46 5.42
CA ALA A 142 -4.47 10.54 5.08
C ALA A 142 -4.86 9.45 4.06
N ALA A 143 -4.10 9.29 2.96
CA ALA A 143 -4.36 8.26 1.97
C ALA A 143 -4.30 6.84 2.57
N LYS A 144 -3.30 6.58 3.43
CA LYS A 144 -3.13 5.26 4.08
C LYS A 144 -4.19 5.00 5.16
N SER A 145 -4.67 6.06 5.85
CA SER A 145 -5.83 5.96 6.75
C SER A 145 -7.11 5.66 5.99
N ALA A 146 -7.32 6.32 4.85
CA ALA A 146 -8.46 6.04 3.96
C ALA A 146 -8.46 4.57 3.50
N ILE A 147 -7.29 4.01 3.14
CA ILE A 147 -7.17 2.58 2.80
C ILE A 147 -7.59 1.68 3.97
N ASN A 148 -7.20 2.00 5.21
CA ASN A 148 -7.60 1.20 6.37
C ASN A 148 -9.12 1.20 6.54
N THR A 149 -9.74 2.39 6.57
CA THR A 149 -11.18 2.54 6.74
C THR A 149 -11.94 1.85 5.61
N TYR A 150 -11.53 2.07 4.36
CA TYR A 150 -12.09 1.40 3.18
C TYR A 150 -12.00 -0.12 3.27
N THR A 151 -10.85 -0.65 3.70
CA THR A 151 -10.63 -2.09 3.86
C THR A 151 -11.60 -2.70 4.89
N LEU A 152 -11.80 -2.01 6.02
CA LEU A 152 -12.69 -2.49 7.09
C LEU A 152 -14.16 -2.50 6.66
N ALA A 153 -14.60 -1.45 5.97
CA ALA A 153 -15.96 -1.36 5.44
C ALA A 153 -16.19 -2.44 4.37
N LEU A 154 -15.33 -2.48 3.35
CA LEU A 154 -15.43 -3.45 2.26
C LEU A 154 -15.42 -4.90 2.75
N ARG A 155 -14.57 -5.22 3.74
CA ARG A 155 -14.51 -6.55 4.33
C ARG A 155 -15.88 -7.05 4.81
N ASN A 156 -16.68 -6.17 5.42
CA ASN A 156 -18.01 -6.52 5.91
C ASN A 156 -19.02 -6.66 4.76
N GLU A 157 -18.93 -5.78 3.76
CA GLU A 157 -19.81 -5.81 2.59
C GLU A 157 -19.67 -7.10 1.77
N VAL A 158 -18.43 -7.59 1.59
CA VAL A 158 -18.15 -8.70 0.67
C VAL A 158 -18.03 -10.07 1.34
N ARG A 159 -18.03 -10.11 2.68
CA ARG A 159 -17.97 -11.38 3.45
C ARG A 159 -19.03 -12.40 3.05
N PRO A 160 -20.29 -12.04 2.80
CA PRO A 160 -21.32 -13.01 2.38
C PRO A 160 -21.01 -13.71 1.05
N TYR A 161 -20.13 -13.13 0.24
CA TYR A 161 -19.74 -13.67 -1.07
C TYR A 161 -18.44 -14.50 -1.03
N GLY A 162 -17.94 -14.86 0.15
CA GLY A 162 -16.71 -15.63 0.28
C GLY A 162 -15.42 -14.82 -0.06
N ILE A 163 -15.53 -13.50 -0.18
CA ILE A 163 -14.39 -12.61 -0.46
C ILE A 163 -13.83 -12.13 0.87
N THR A 164 -12.51 -12.19 1.01
CA THR A 164 -11.81 -11.71 2.20
C THR A 164 -10.94 -10.51 1.86
N VAL A 165 -10.97 -9.49 2.72
CA VAL A 165 -10.19 -8.26 2.55
C VAL A 165 -9.34 -8.02 3.79
N THR A 166 -8.10 -7.58 3.60
CA THR A 166 -7.17 -7.26 4.69
C THR A 166 -6.29 -6.09 4.31
N ALA A 167 -5.95 -5.25 5.29
CA ALA A 167 -4.91 -4.24 5.16
C ALA A 167 -3.60 -4.76 5.77
N ILE A 168 -2.48 -4.43 5.14
CA ILE A 168 -1.16 -4.64 5.71
C ILE A 168 -0.50 -3.29 5.91
N GLN A 169 0.02 -3.05 7.10
CA GLN A 169 0.70 -1.83 7.53
C GLN A 169 2.19 -2.11 7.67
N PRO A 170 2.99 -1.95 6.61
CA PRO A 170 4.44 -1.99 6.75
C PRO A 170 4.93 -0.81 7.59
N GLY A 171 5.99 -1.05 8.39
CA GLY A 171 6.86 -0.01 8.91
C GLY A 171 7.89 0.40 7.87
N ASP A 172 9.06 0.85 8.32
CA ASP A 172 10.13 1.29 7.42
C ASP A 172 10.74 0.10 6.68
N ILE A 173 10.85 0.24 5.36
CA ILE A 173 11.38 -0.79 4.46
C ILE A 173 12.35 -0.15 3.48
N ALA A 174 13.56 -0.70 3.42
CA ALA A 174 14.63 -0.22 2.56
C ALA A 174 14.33 -0.52 1.08
N THR A 175 13.64 0.42 0.41
CA THR A 175 13.26 0.30 -1.01
C THR A 175 13.57 1.58 -1.76
N GLY A 176 13.42 1.56 -3.09
CA GLY A 176 13.44 2.76 -3.92
C GLY A 176 12.30 3.77 -3.64
N PHE A 177 11.36 3.46 -2.75
CA PHE A 177 10.28 4.36 -2.37
C PHE A 177 10.78 5.67 -1.79
N THR A 178 11.81 5.61 -0.92
CA THR A 178 12.46 6.79 -0.31
C THR A 178 13.07 7.71 -1.37
N ALA A 179 13.78 7.13 -2.35
CA ALA A 179 14.37 7.89 -3.45
C ALA A 179 13.31 8.46 -4.42
N ALA A 180 12.20 7.74 -4.60
CA ALA A 180 11.09 8.14 -5.46
C ALA A 180 10.10 9.13 -4.80
N ARG A 181 10.26 9.41 -3.50
CA ARG A 181 9.42 10.38 -2.80
C ARG A 181 9.58 11.78 -3.39
N GLU A 182 8.48 12.43 -3.72
CA GLU A 182 8.46 13.85 -4.07
C GLU A 182 8.64 14.66 -2.78
N LYS A 183 9.77 15.38 -2.66
CA LYS A 183 10.17 16.11 -1.45
C LYS A 183 10.08 17.61 -1.69
N SER A 184 9.42 18.31 -0.77
CA SER A 184 9.42 19.77 -0.75
C SER A 184 10.05 20.26 0.55
N GLN A 185 10.99 21.19 0.42
CA GLN A 185 11.58 21.94 1.53
C GLN A 185 11.05 23.38 1.57
N LEU A 186 10.02 23.70 0.78
CA LEU A 186 9.40 25.01 0.80
C LEU A 186 8.93 25.35 2.21
N GLY A 187 9.28 26.55 2.68
CA GLY A 187 8.94 27.02 4.01
C GLY A 187 9.79 26.45 5.14
N ASP A 188 10.91 25.76 4.87
CA ASP A 188 11.74 25.16 5.92
C ASP A 188 12.30 26.20 6.89
N GLU A 189 12.66 27.42 6.38
CA GLU A 189 13.06 28.54 7.25
C GLU A 189 11.92 28.99 8.17
N ALA A 190 10.70 29.12 7.63
CA ALA A 190 9.52 29.50 8.42
C ALA A 190 9.20 28.46 9.52
N TYR A 191 9.56 27.21 9.31
CA TYR A 191 9.44 26.11 10.26
C TYR A 191 10.73 25.87 11.09
N GLY A 192 11.69 26.78 11.04
CA GLY A 192 12.96 26.67 11.79
C GLY A 192 13.77 25.42 11.47
N GLY A 193 13.77 24.97 10.19
CA GLY A 193 14.50 23.80 9.73
C GLY A 193 13.86 22.45 10.11
N ARG A 194 12.62 22.45 10.63
CA ARG A 194 11.93 21.22 11.09
C ARG A 194 11.50 20.31 9.95
N ILE A 195 11.20 20.88 8.76
CA ILE A 195 10.79 20.08 7.59
C ILE A 195 11.96 19.20 7.14
N SER A 196 13.11 19.82 6.89
CA SER A 196 14.31 19.11 6.43
C SER A 196 14.79 18.08 7.43
N ARG A 197 14.84 18.41 8.73
CA ARG A 197 15.24 17.47 9.78
C ARG A 197 14.30 16.27 9.88
N SER A 198 12.99 16.51 9.87
CA SER A 198 11.98 15.44 9.93
C SER A 198 12.06 14.52 8.70
N VAL A 199 12.15 15.09 7.50
CA VAL A 199 12.27 14.30 6.26
C VAL A 199 13.56 13.48 6.25
N ALA A 200 14.71 14.07 6.63
CA ALA A 200 15.97 13.36 6.71
C ALA A 200 15.94 12.22 7.74
N GLY A 201 15.28 12.43 8.89
CA GLY A 201 15.06 11.38 9.89
C GLY A 201 14.28 10.20 9.33
N MET A 202 13.15 10.47 8.69
CA MET A 202 12.31 9.43 8.04
C MET A 202 13.08 8.66 6.96
N GLU A 203 13.88 9.36 6.14
CA GLU A 203 14.71 8.71 5.11
C GLU A 203 15.76 7.77 5.71
N LYS A 204 16.40 8.20 6.79
CA LYS A 204 17.38 7.39 7.51
C LYS A 204 16.72 6.13 8.09
N ASP A 205 15.53 6.26 8.68
CA ASP A 205 14.79 5.13 9.25
C ASP A 205 14.35 4.14 8.15
N GLU A 206 13.85 4.65 7.01
CA GLU A 206 13.49 3.82 5.85
C GLU A 206 14.70 3.10 5.24
N GLN A 207 15.85 3.79 5.08
CA GLN A 207 17.08 3.19 4.55
C GLN A 207 17.61 2.07 5.46
N ASN A 208 17.44 2.20 6.77
CA ASN A 208 17.81 1.19 7.76
C ASN A 208 16.67 0.22 8.08
N GLY A 209 15.56 0.34 7.37
CA GLY A 209 14.37 -0.46 7.56
C GLY A 209 14.53 -1.93 7.15
N MET A 210 13.43 -2.66 7.25
CA MET A 210 13.37 -4.08 6.86
C MET A 210 13.71 -4.25 5.37
N LYS A 211 14.37 -5.35 5.01
CA LYS A 211 14.59 -5.71 3.60
C LYS A 211 13.26 -5.94 2.88
N PRO A 212 13.10 -5.43 1.64
CA PRO A 212 11.85 -5.56 0.88
C PRO A 212 11.47 -7.01 0.60
N GLU A 213 12.45 -7.89 0.48
CA GLU A 213 12.24 -9.33 0.35
C GLU A 213 11.47 -9.91 1.55
N THR A 214 11.89 -9.56 2.76
CA THR A 214 11.23 -10.04 3.99
C THR A 214 9.77 -9.57 4.06
N ALA A 215 9.54 -8.30 3.72
CA ALA A 215 8.19 -7.74 3.67
C ALA A 215 7.34 -8.40 2.58
N GLY A 216 7.88 -8.60 1.38
CA GLY A 216 7.18 -9.24 0.27
C GLY A 216 6.80 -10.69 0.59
N ARG A 217 7.70 -11.47 1.16
CA ARG A 217 7.42 -12.83 1.64
C ARG A 217 6.32 -12.86 2.71
N TYR A 218 6.33 -11.90 3.62
CA TYR A 218 5.28 -11.79 4.64
C TYR A 218 3.91 -11.49 4.01
N ILE A 219 3.85 -10.55 3.06
CA ILE A 219 2.62 -10.19 2.34
C ILE A 219 2.10 -11.39 1.55
N ALA A 220 2.96 -12.08 0.80
CA ALA A 220 2.61 -13.28 0.05
C ALA A 220 2.04 -14.37 0.98
N LYS A 221 2.68 -14.60 2.14
CA LYS A 221 2.18 -15.55 3.15
C LYS A 221 0.79 -15.17 3.67
N ILE A 222 0.51 -13.89 3.88
CA ILE A 222 -0.84 -13.44 4.29
C ILE A 222 -1.84 -13.61 3.16
N ALA A 223 -1.47 -13.29 1.91
CA ALA A 223 -2.31 -13.46 0.74
C ALA A 223 -2.76 -14.91 0.55
N GLU A 224 -1.92 -15.88 0.91
CA GLU A 224 -2.18 -17.32 0.79
C GLU A 224 -2.91 -17.96 1.97
N ARG A 225 -3.07 -17.28 3.11
CA ARG A 225 -3.72 -17.86 4.29
C ARG A 225 -5.19 -18.18 4.02
N LYS A 226 -5.70 -19.25 4.61
CA LYS A 226 -7.14 -19.59 4.59
C LYS A 226 -7.99 -18.48 5.24
N SER A 227 -7.53 -17.96 6.37
CA SER A 227 -8.20 -16.88 7.11
C SER A 227 -7.21 -15.74 7.39
N VAL A 228 -7.70 -14.51 7.35
CA VAL A 228 -6.91 -13.30 7.61
C VAL A 228 -7.60 -12.38 8.61
N ALA A 229 -6.80 -11.76 9.45
CA ALA A 229 -7.26 -10.64 10.29
C ALA A 229 -7.60 -9.41 9.42
N PRO A 230 -8.40 -8.47 9.92
CA PRO A 230 -8.69 -7.24 9.19
C PRO A 230 -7.45 -6.40 8.87
N VAL A 231 -6.50 -6.37 9.80
CA VAL A 231 -5.27 -5.57 9.68
C VAL A 231 -4.08 -6.35 10.21
N TYR A 232 -2.95 -6.25 9.52
CA TYR A 232 -1.64 -6.74 9.97
C TYR A 232 -0.63 -5.60 9.98
N THR A 233 0.23 -5.55 10.99
CA THR A 233 1.39 -4.65 11.03
C THR A 233 2.66 -5.46 10.86
N ILE A 234 3.57 -5.02 9.98
CA ILE A 234 4.89 -5.64 9.76
C ILE A 234 5.94 -4.91 10.59
N GLY A 235 6.78 -5.69 11.29
CA GLY A 235 7.80 -5.20 12.22
C GLY A 235 7.30 -5.22 13.66
N LEU A 236 8.09 -5.83 14.55
CA LEU A 236 7.69 -6.00 15.95
C LEU A 236 7.52 -4.66 16.68
N GLY A 237 8.48 -3.74 16.52
CA GLY A 237 8.41 -2.41 17.12
C GLY A 237 7.19 -1.62 16.64
N TYR A 238 6.90 -1.66 15.33
CA TYR A 238 5.72 -0.99 14.76
C TYR A 238 4.40 -1.63 15.20
N LYS A 239 4.39 -2.94 15.42
CA LYS A 239 3.22 -3.62 15.99
C LYS A 239 2.96 -3.14 17.43
N CYS A 240 4.00 -3.05 18.26
CA CYS A 240 3.88 -2.49 19.60
C CYS A 240 3.43 -1.04 19.58
N LEU A 241 4.03 -0.20 18.71
CA LEU A 241 3.63 1.21 18.55
C LEU A 241 2.16 1.31 18.10
N SER A 242 1.73 0.53 17.12
CA SER A 242 0.33 0.56 16.64
C SER A 242 -0.68 0.15 17.72
N VAL A 243 -0.31 -0.77 18.59
CA VAL A 243 -1.15 -1.15 19.75
C VAL A 243 -1.15 -0.02 20.78
N LEU A 244 0.01 0.53 21.10
CA LEU A 244 0.14 1.64 22.05
C LEU A 244 -0.70 2.86 21.61
N LEU A 245 -0.60 3.28 20.33
CA LEU A 245 -1.38 4.41 19.81
C LEU A 245 -2.88 4.20 19.88
N LYS A 246 -3.36 2.93 19.84
CA LYS A 246 -4.79 2.61 19.99
C LYS A 246 -5.26 2.64 21.44
N LEU A 247 -4.39 2.35 22.39
CA LEU A 247 -4.73 2.33 23.82
C LEU A 247 -4.61 3.70 24.47
N LEU A 248 -3.76 4.57 23.96
CA LEU A 248 -3.58 5.91 24.49
C LEU A 248 -4.71 6.85 24.09
N PRO A 249 -5.14 7.76 24.98
CA PRO A 249 -5.98 8.89 24.59
C PRO A 249 -5.34 9.68 23.43
N LEU A 250 -6.17 10.14 22.50
CA LEU A 250 -5.73 10.78 21.26
C LEU A 250 -4.72 11.94 21.51
N ARG A 251 -4.91 12.71 22.57
CA ARG A 251 -3.99 13.80 22.94
C ARG A 251 -2.56 13.30 23.17
N PHE A 252 -2.41 12.19 23.88
CA PHE A 252 -1.09 11.62 24.19
C PHE A 252 -0.49 10.90 22.98
N SER A 253 -1.30 10.17 22.21
CA SER A 253 -0.81 9.50 21.00
C SER A 253 -0.33 10.52 19.96
N ASN A 254 -1.06 11.61 19.74
CA ASN A 254 -0.66 12.67 18.82
C ASN A 254 0.59 13.42 19.28
N TRP A 255 0.71 13.70 20.58
CA TRP A 255 1.91 14.29 21.18
C TRP A 255 3.14 13.38 21.00
N LEU A 256 3.00 12.07 21.23
CA LEU A 256 4.07 11.09 21.02
C LEU A 256 4.53 11.04 19.56
N VAL A 257 3.59 11.05 18.61
CA VAL A 257 3.92 11.11 17.19
C VAL A 257 4.67 12.40 16.85
N GLY A 258 4.25 13.54 17.41
CA GLY A 258 4.96 14.81 17.27
C GLY A 258 6.40 14.76 17.77
N LEU A 259 6.65 14.14 18.94
CA LEU A 259 8.00 13.94 19.47
C LEU A 259 8.89 13.06 18.59
N LEU A 260 8.30 12.03 17.98
CA LEU A 260 9.05 11.08 17.14
C LEU A 260 9.42 11.66 15.78
N TYR A 261 8.49 12.40 15.14
CA TYR A 261 8.59 12.76 13.74
C TYR A 261 8.67 14.27 13.44
N ALA A 262 8.37 15.15 14.38
CA ALA A 262 8.39 16.62 14.17
C ALA A 262 9.53 17.33 14.91
N ARG A 263 10.72 16.74 14.90
CA ARG A 263 11.92 17.25 15.59
C ARG A 263 12.52 18.48 14.93
#